data_d97d73da27c8b0c7ad793d1d3d1b3e7e
#
_entry.id   d97d73da27c8b0c7ad793d1d3d1b3e7e
#
_cell.length_a   1.000
_cell.length_b   1.000
_cell.length_c   1.000
_cell.angle_alpha   90.00
_cell.angle_beta   90.00
_cell.angle_gamma   90.00
#
_symmetry.space_group_name_H-M   'P 1'
#
loop_
_entity.id
_entity.type
_entity.pdbx_description
1 polymer ?
#
loop_
_entity_poly.entity_id
_entity_poly.type
_entity_poly.pdbx_seq_one_letter_code
_entity_poly.pdbx_strand_id
1 'polypeptide(L)'
;MTVAALALALAALGWLGAGRGASQGEPIGLFTTLPILWADSPELGSELRPDATPHWALKVFADRGTIEPLDVLTPSHLAGLRRLVIAQPRALGPAENVALDDWVRGGGHLLLLADPALTLDSEFSIGDPRRPQAVALLSPILGRWELDLLFDDRQVMGETSREVLGLETPVNLPGRFAARGQANCRLWADGLAVTCAIGKGRVVALADAAVLERGDPSGTRPRAFAGLLDAAFAAR
;
A
#
# COMPACT_ATOMS: atom_id res chain seq x y z
N MET A 1 0.96 32.11 54.82
CA MET A 1 0.53 30.76 54.36
C MET A 1 -0.35 30.77 53.09
N THR A 2 -0.47 31.86 52.36
CA THR A 2 -1.41 31.98 51.22
C THR A 2 -0.74 31.95 49.84
N VAL A 3 0.58 32.11 49.76
CA VAL A 3 1.31 32.11 48.44
C VAL A 3 1.70 30.71 47.97
N ALA A 4 1.93 29.78 48.92
CA ALA A 4 2.31 28.41 48.56
C ALA A 4 1.13 27.58 48.01
N ALA A 5 -0.10 27.87 48.39
CA ALA A 5 -1.29 27.15 47.92
C ALA A 5 -1.67 27.52 46.47
N LEU A 6 -1.35 28.76 46.01
CA LEU A 6 -1.62 29.20 44.63
C LEU A 6 -0.66 28.58 43.61
N ALA A 7 0.62 28.34 44.00
CA ALA A 7 1.61 27.72 43.12
C ALA A 7 1.33 26.21 42.84
N LEU A 8 0.77 25.52 43.83
CA LEU A 8 0.39 24.11 43.67
C LEU A 8 -0.86 23.93 42.81
N ALA A 9 -1.80 24.89 42.83
CA ALA A 9 -3.01 24.85 42.00
C ALA A 9 -2.69 25.10 40.52
N LEU A 10 -1.73 25.95 40.20
CA LEU A 10 -1.30 26.23 38.82
C LEU A 10 -0.46 25.04 38.22
N ALA A 11 0.31 24.33 39.04
CA ALA A 11 1.00 23.11 38.60
C ALA A 11 0.06 21.95 38.33
N ALA A 12 -1.04 21.80 39.07
CA ALA A 12 -2.03 20.78 38.85
C ALA A 12 -2.89 21.04 37.61
N LEU A 13 -3.20 22.31 37.27
CA LEU A 13 -3.90 22.64 36.02
C LEU A 13 -3.02 22.43 34.76
N GLY A 14 -1.72 22.58 34.86
CA GLY A 14 -0.79 22.30 33.75
C GLY A 14 -0.69 20.81 33.41
N TRP A 15 -0.97 19.92 34.34
CA TRP A 15 -0.94 18.47 34.13
C TRP A 15 -2.23 17.90 33.54
N LEU A 16 -3.36 18.59 33.70
CA LEU A 16 -4.66 18.16 33.14
C LEU A 16 -4.81 18.57 31.66
N GLY A 17 -3.98 19.48 31.15
CA GLY A 17 -3.98 19.93 29.78
C GLY A 17 -3.10 19.14 28.79
N ALA A 18 -2.30 18.19 29.31
CA ALA A 18 -1.62 17.21 28.45
C ALA A 18 -2.64 16.15 28.02
N GLY A 19 -3.61 16.58 27.19
CA GLY A 19 -4.43 15.64 26.44
C GLY A 19 -3.49 14.67 25.77
N ARG A 20 -3.64 13.37 26.09
CA ARG A 20 -3.07 12.29 25.30
C ARG A 20 -3.57 12.49 23.87
N GLY A 21 -2.83 13.26 23.08
CA GLY A 21 -2.88 13.12 21.63
C GLY A 21 -2.60 11.65 21.40
N ALA A 22 -3.58 10.91 20.88
CA ALA A 22 -3.35 9.58 20.37
C ALA A 22 -2.07 9.71 19.56
N SER A 23 -1.05 8.91 19.85
CA SER A 23 0.18 8.89 19.08
C SER A 23 -0.27 8.54 17.67
N GLN A 24 -0.40 9.55 16.81
CA GLN A 24 -0.68 9.31 15.40
C GLN A 24 0.51 8.49 14.94
N GLY A 25 0.25 7.23 14.59
CA GLY A 25 1.28 6.34 14.11
C GLY A 25 1.99 7.01 12.93
N GLU A 26 3.23 6.63 12.70
CA GLU A 26 4.05 7.16 11.60
C GLU A 26 3.26 7.14 10.28
N PRO A 27 3.30 8.20 9.44
CA PRO A 27 2.50 8.27 8.23
C PRO A 27 2.85 7.16 7.23
N ILE A 28 1.83 6.68 6.52
CA ILE A 28 1.96 5.70 5.45
C ILE A 28 1.47 6.38 4.17
N GLY A 29 2.37 6.62 3.22
CA GLY A 29 1.99 7.09 1.90
C GLY A 29 1.15 6.03 1.19
N LEU A 30 0.08 6.43 0.51
CA LEU A 30 -0.74 5.55 -0.31
C LEU A 30 -0.88 6.13 -1.72
N PHE A 31 -0.29 5.45 -2.70
CA PHE A 31 -0.39 5.76 -4.12
C PHE A 31 -1.13 4.61 -4.82
N THR A 32 -2.36 4.87 -5.27
CA THR A 32 -3.22 3.80 -5.81
C THR A 32 -4.25 4.32 -6.80
N THR A 33 -4.67 3.46 -7.73
CA THR A 33 -5.87 3.66 -8.54
C THR A 33 -7.05 2.84 -8.04
N LEU A 34 -6.85 1.97 -7.04
CA LEU A 34 -7.93 1.18 -6.45
C LEU A 34 -8.85 2.07 -5.61
N PRO A 35 -10.17 1.79 -5.58
CA PRO A 35 -11.16 2.57 -4.84
C PRO A 35 -11.10 2.26 -3.33
N ILE A 36 -9.97 2.58 -2.68
CA ILE A 36 -9.75 2.39 -1.25
C ILE A 36 -10.21 3.63 -0.47
N LEU A 37 -9.84 4.83 -0.97
CA LEU A 37 -10.13 6.09 -0.31
C LEU A 37 -11.43 6.74 -0.79
N TRP A 38 -11.93 6.32 -1.93
CA TRP A 38 -13.16 6.84 -2.57
C TRP A 38 -14.07 5.71 -3.02
N ALA A 39 -15.31 6.03 -3.30
CA ALA A 39 -16.26 5.08 -3.85
C ALA A 39 -15.99 4.83 -5.35
N ASP A 40 -16.12 3.58 -5.80
CA ASP A 40 -16.15 3.23 -7.22
C ASP A 40 -17.58 3.47 -7.74
N SER A 41 -17.94 4.73 -7.94
CA SER A 41 -19.27 5.11 -8.41
C SER A 41 -19.20 6.39 -9.25
N PRO A 42 -19.87 6.41 -10.43
CA PRO A 42 -19.96 7.58 -11.27
C PRO A 42 -20.88 8.67 -10.70
N GLU A 43 -21.71 8.37 -9.69
CA GLU A 43 -22.62 9.32 -9.09
C GLU A 43 -21.88 10.34 -8.21
N LEU A 44 -22.06 11.63 -8.51
CA LEU A 44 -21.53 12.71 -7.68
C LEU A 44 -22.12 12.62 -6.27
N GLY A 45 -21.22 12.62 -5.26
CA GLY A 45 -21.63 12.60 -3.86
C GLY A 45 -21.95 11.20 -3.31
N SER A 46 -21.67 10.13 -4.06
CA SER A 46 -21.81 8.76 -3.56
C SER A 46 -21.01 8.52 -2.26
N GLU A 47 -19.90 9.20 -2.10
CA GLU A 47 -19.05 9.17 -0.90
C GLU A 47 -19.73 9.84 0.31
N LEU A 48 -20.67 10.75 0.06
CA LEU A 48 -21.41 11.48 1.11
C LEU A 48 -22.68 10.74 1.56
N ARG A 49 -22.96 9.57 0.99
CA ARG A 49 -24.12 8.77 1.40
C ARG A 49 -23.90 8.24 2.83
N PRO A 50 -24.89 8.36 3.71
CA PRO A 50 -24.78 7.86 5.09
C PRO A 50 -24.56 6.35 5.19
N ASP A 51 -24.90 5.59 4.15
CA ASP A 51 -24.80 4.13 4.02
C ASP A 51 -23.52 3.67 3.27
N ALA A 52 -22.67 4.60 2.84
CA ALA A 52 -21.41 4.25 2.20
C ALA A 52 -20.52 3.48 3.19
N THR A 53 -20.29 2.21 2.91
CA THR A 53 -19.39 1.39 3.73
C THR A 53 -17.95 1.68 3.33
N PRO A 54 -17.11 2.20 4.26
CA PRO A 54 -15.69 2.41 3.98
C PRO A 54 -15.01 1.11 3.58
N HIS A 55 -13.93 1.23 2.79
CA HIS A 55 -13.14 0.06 2.44
C HIS A 55 -12.48 -0.52 3.70
N TRP A 56 -12.58 -1.84 3.89
CA TRP A 56 -12.06 -2.52 5.09
C TRP A 56 -10.55 -2.28 5.31
N ALA A 57 -9.78 -2.05 4.23
CA ALA A 57 -8.35 -1.76 4.33
C ALA A 57 -8.04 -0.49 5.12
N LEU A 58 -8.97 0.50 5.16
CA LEU A 58 -8.79 1.73 5.94
C LEU A 58 -8.60 1.42 7.44
N LYS A 59 -9.31 0.42 7.95
CA LYS A 59 -9.11 -0.02 9.34
C LYS A 59 -7.72 -0.63 9.54
N VAL A 60 -7.26 -1.46 8.60
CA VAL A 60 -5.93 -2.09 8.67
C VAL A 60 -4.83 -1.04 8.65
N PHE A 61 -4.98 0.02 7.84
CA PHE A 61 -4.07 1.16 7.85
C PHE A 61 -4.12 1.93 9.18
N ALA A 62 -5.33 2.25 9.67
CA ALA A 62 -5.52 3.02 10.91
C ALA A 62 -4.89 2.33 12.13
N ASP A 63 -4.85 1.01 12.15
CA ASP A 63 -4.19 0.22 13.20
C ASP A 63 -2.64 0.35 13.14
N ARG A 64 -2.06 0.92 12.06
CA ARG A 64 -0.61 1.02 11.82
C ARG A 64 -0.08 2.44 11.64
N GLY A 65 -0.94 3.38 11.30
CA GLY A 65 -0.55 4.77 11.07
C GLY A 65 -1.62 5.57 10.34
N THR A 66 -1.30 6.81 10.05
CA THR A 66 -2.17 7.71 9.26
C THR A 66 -1.89 7.52 7.77
N ILE A 67 -2.95 7.45 6.95
CA ILE A 67 -2.78 7.43 5.50
C ILE A 67 -2.47 8.85 5.01
N GLU A 68 -1.43 8.97 4.19
CA GLU A 68 -1.14 10.16 3.39
C GLU A 68 -1.39 9.83 1.91
N PRO A 69 -2.52 10.27 1.33
CA PRO A 69 -2.83 10.04 -0.07
C PRO A 69 -1.83 10.75 -0.98
N LEU A 70 -1.37 10.05 -2.02
CA LEU A 70 -0.42 10.57 -3.00
C LEU A 70 -0.96 10.42 -4.42
N ASP A 71 -0.98 11.51 -5.17
CA ASP A 71 -1.33 11.50 -6.60
C ASP A 71 -0.09 11.50 -7.50
N VAL A 72 1.05 11.94 -6.95
CA VAL A 72 2.34 12.01 -7.63
C VAL A 72 3.48 11.61 -6.69
N LEU A 73 4.51 10.97 -7.26
CA LEU A 73 5.71 10.55 -6.53
C LEU A 73 6.86 11.52 -6.84
N THR A 74 6.87 12.68 -6.17
CA THR A 74 7.99 13.62 -6.25
C THR A 74 8.88 13.52 -5.01
N PRO A 75 10.13 13.97 -5.06
CA PRO A 75 10.98 14.01 -3.87
C PRO A 75 10.34 14.74 -2.69
N SER A 76 9.58 15.82 -2.95
CA SER A 76 8.90 16.59 -1.90
C SER A 76 7.75 15.81 -1.24
N HIS A 77 6.96 15.06 -2.02
CA HIS A 77 5.87 14.24 -1.46
C HIS A 77 6.40 13.00 -0.72
N LEU A 78 7.55 12.49 -1.11
CA LEU A 78 8.20 11.37 -0.44
C LEU A 78 9.06 11.81 0.76
N ALA A 79 9.37 13.10 0.87
CA ALA A 79 10.13 13.64 1.98
C ALA A 79 9.35 13.47 3.31
N GLY A 80 10.00 12.90 4.30
CA GLY A 80 9.36 12.64 5.61
C GLY A 80 8.60 11.32 5.69
N LEU A 81 8.29 10.67 4.56
CA LEU A 81 7.72 9.33 4.56
C LEU A 81 8.84 8.28 4.69
N ARG A 82 8.61 7.31 5.55
CA ARG A 82 9.44 6.11 5.64
C ARG A 82 8.72 4.87 5.12
N ARG A 83 7.41 4.91 5.03
CA ARG A 83 6.52 3.82 4.65
C ARG A 83 5.63 4.25 3.50
N LEU A 84 5.57 3.42 2.45
CA LEU A 84 4.77 3.67 1.25
C LEU A 84 4.08 2.38 0.81
N VAL A 85 2.81 2.50 0.48
CA VAL A 85 2.05 1.47 -0.24
C VAL A 85 1.76 1.99 -1.64
N ILE A 86 2.17 1.22 -2.63
CA ILE A 86 1.77 1.42 -4.02
C ILE A 86 0.90 0.22 -4.41
N ALA A 87 -0.37 0.47 -4.70
CA ALA A 87 -1.33 -0.58 -5.05
C ALA A 87 -1.95 -0.28 -6.40
N GLN A 88 -1.72 -1.15 -7.38
CA GLN A 88 -2.22 -1.02 -8.75
C GLN A 88 -2.09 0.43 -9.26
N PRO A 89 -0.88 0.95 -9.38
CA PRO A 89 -0.68 2.35 -9.72
C PRO A 89 -0.95 2.61 -11.20
N ARG A 90 -1.25 3.86 -11.55
CA ARG A 90 -1.06 4.33 -12.91
C ARG A 90 0.41 4.20 -13.33
N ALA A 91 0.67 4.26 -14.63
CA ALA A 91 2.04 4.32 -15.13
C ALA A 91 2.81 5.49 -14.49
N LEU A 92 4.01 5.21 -14.00
CA LEU A 92 4.89 6.22 -13.40
C LEU A 92 5.62 7.00 -14.48
N GLY A 93 5.66 8.32 -14.35
CA GLY A 93 6.49 9.17 -15.20
C GLY A 93 8.00 8.94 -14.96
N PRO A 94 8.88 9.35 -15.90
CA PRO A 94 10.32 9.16 -15.73
C PRO A 94 10.88 9.75 -14.42
N ALA A 95 10.44 10.95 -14.05
CA ALA A 95 10.87 11.60 -12.81
C ALA A 95 10.36 10.87 -11.57
N GLU A 96 9.14 10.31 -11.61
CA GLU A 96 8.57 9.53 -10.51
C GLU A 96 9.34 8.21 -10.30
N ASN A 97 9.74 7.54 -11.38
CA ASN A 97 10.58 6.34 -11.28
C ASN A 97 11.93 6.63 -10.61
N VAL A 98 12.54 7.79 -10.91
CA VAL A 98 13.80 8.20 -10.27
C VAL A 98 13.55 8.53 -8.81
N ALA A 99 12.54 9.34 -8.50
CA ALA A 99 12.23 9.75 -7.13
C ALA A 99 11.91 8.55 -6.23
N LEU A 100 11.15 7.57 -6.75
CA LEU A 100 10.83 6.34 -6.03
C LEU A 100 12.08 5.49 -5.78
N ASP A 101 12.94 5.30 -6.78
CA ASP A 101 14.18 4.54 -6.63
C ASP A 101 15.12 5.20 -5.60
N ASP A 102 15.30 6.51 -5.69
CA ASP A 102 16.13 7.28 -4.75
C ASP A 102 15.58 7.20 -3.32
N TRP A 103 14.25 7.31 -3.16
CA TRP A 103 13.58 7.21 -1.88
C TRP A 103 13.76 5.81 -1.25
N VAL A 104 13.56 4.75 -2.02
CA VAL A 104 13.80 3.37 -1.52
C VAL A 104 15.26 3.21 -1.16
N ARG A 105 16.20 3.60 -2.04
CA ARG A 105 17.66 3.48 -1.76
C ARG A 105 18.09 4.30 -0.55
N GLY A 106 17.39 5.40 -0.27
CA GLY A 106 17.58 6.24 0.91
C GLY A 106 17.16 5.60 2.25
N GLY A 107 16.37 4.52 2.21
CA GLY A 107 15.90 3.81 3.40
C GLY A 107 14.37 3.73 3.49
N GLY A 108 13.65 4.04 2.43
CA GLY A 108 12.20 3.87 2.35
C GLY A 108 11.78 2.40 2.34
N HIS A 109 10.65 2.12 2.94
CA HIS A 109 10.03 0.80 3.01
C HIS A 109 8.77 0.78 2.15
N LEU A 110 8.76 -0.05 1.12
CA LEU A 110 7.69 -0.12 0.11
C LEU A 110 6.95 -1.46 0.20
N LEU A 111 5.62 -1.39 0.25
CA LEU A 111 4.74 -2.47 -0.18
C LEU A 111 4.21 -2.13 -1.59
N LEU A 112 4.47 -3.00 -2.56
CA LEU A 112 4.02 -2.87 -3.93
C LEU A 112 3.05 -4.00 -4.28
N LEU A 113 1.81 -3.67 -4.65
CA LEU A 113 0.84 -4.60 -5.21
C LEU A 113 0.70 -4.29 -6.70
N ALA A 114 1.20 -5.18 -7.54
CA ALA A 114 1.35 -4.95 -8.98
C ALA A 114 0.66 -6.08 -9.76
N ASP A 115 -0.56 -5.84 -10.18
CA ASP A 115 -1.37 -6.82 -10.88
C ASP A 115 -1.23 -6.65 -12.41
N PRO A 116 -0.75 -7.66 -13.12
CA PRO A 116 -0.65 -7.61 -14.59
C PRO A 116 -2.00 -7.84 -15.29
N ALA A 117 -3.04 -8.28 -14.58
CA ALA A 117 -4.35 -8.60 -15.15
C ALA A 117 -5.48 -8.39 -14.12
N LEU A 118 -5.64 -7.15 -13.65
CA LEU A 118 -6.61 -6.79 -12.62
C LEU A 118 -8.02 -7.26 -12.97
N THR A 119 -8.61 -8.05 -12.09
CA THR A 119 -9.95 -8.64 -12.25
C THR A 119 -11.06 -7.84 -11.57
N LEU A 120 -10.70 -6.75 -10.87
CA LEU A 120 -11.66 -5.90 -10.19
C LEU A 120 -12.62 -5.24 -11.20
N ASP A 121 -13.91 -5.52 -11.04
CA ASP A 121 -14.95 -4.81 -11.77
C ASP A 121 -15.01 -3.35 -11.30
N SER A 122 -15.31 -2.44 -12.23
CA SER A 122 -15.48 -1.02 -11.95
C SER A 122 -16.72 -0.48 -12.65
N GLU A 123 -17.48 0.36 -11.96
CA GLU A 123 -18.63 1.06 -12.50
C GLU A 123 -18.26 2.15 -13.52
N PHE A 124 -17.00 2.57 -13.56
CA PHE A 124 -16.52 3.52 -14.56
C PHE A 124 -16.29 2.85 -15.91
N SER A 125 -16.67 3.56 -16.97
CA SER A 125 -16.46 3.10 -18.34
C SER A 125 -14.99 2.90 -18.69
N ILE A 126 -14.70 2.05 -19.67
CA ILE A 126 -13.35 1.90 -20.22
C ILE A 126 -12.86 3.24 -20.75
N GLY A 127 -11.66 3.66 -20.31
CA GLY A 127 -11.05 4.95 -20.65
C GLY A 127 -11.39 6.09 -19.68
N ASP A 128 -12.26 5.90 -18.70
CA ASP A 128 -12.44 6.87 -17.62
C ASP A 128 -11.17 6.92 -16.74
N PRO A 129 -10.59 8.08 -16.47
CA PRO A 129 -9.37 8.20 -15.67
C PRO A 129 -9.53 7.75 -14.20
N ARG A 130 -10.75 7.65 -13.71
CA ARG A 130 -11.07 7.17 -12.35
C ARG A 130 -11.10 5.65 -12.25
N ARG A 131 -11.20 4.97 -13.41
CA ARG A 131 -11.18 3.50 -13.45
C ARG A 131 -9.82 2.99 -12.97
N PRO A 132 -9.76 1.96 -12.10
CA PRO A 132 -8.51 1.32 -11.73
C PRO A 132 -7.72 0.84 -12.95
N GLN A 133 -6.39 0.92 -12.87
CA GLN A 133 -5.53 0.46 -13.96
C GLN A 133 -5.66 -1.05 -14.14
N ALA A 134 -6.05 -1.48 -15.32
CA ALA A 134 -6.23 -2.91 -15.62
C ALA A 134 -4.90 -3.69 -15.64
N VAL A 135 -3.78 -3.00 -15.86
CA VAL A 135 -2.43 -3.60 -15.97
C VAL A 135 -1.43 -2.72 -15.26
N ALA A 136 -0.64 -3.28 -14.36
CA ALA A 136 0.45 -2.56 -13.71
C ALA A 136 1.62 -2.35 -14.68
N LEU A 137 1.86 -1.12 -15.12
CA LEU A 137 2.93 -0.73 -16.04
C LEU A 137 4.16 -0.23 -15.29
N LEU A 138 4.95 -1.12 -14.71
CA LEU A 138 6.04 -0.83 -13.77
C LEU A 138 7.42 -1.24 -14.28
N SER A 139 7.54 -1.67 -15.54
CA SER A 139 8.82 -2.14 -16.10
C SER A 139 10.01 -1.20 -15.87
N PRO A 140 9.88 0.15 -15.94
CA PRO A 140 11.00 1.04 -15.69
C PRO A 140 11.56 0.95 -14.27
N ILE A 141 10.70 0.98 -13.25
CA ILE A 141 11.16 0.89 -11.85
C ILE A 141 11.62 -0.53 -11.50
N LEU A 142 10.89 -1.55 -11.92
CA LEU A 142 11.27 -2.94 -11.70
C LEU A 142 12.62 -3.24 -12.35
N GLY A 143 12.86 -2.73 -13.58
CA GLY A 143 14.13 -2.88 -14.27
C GLY A 143 15.33 -2.28 -13.52
N ARG A 144 15.13 -1.18 -12.77
CA ARG A 144 16.16 -0.59 -11.89
C ARG A 144 16.50 -1.48 -10.69
N TRP A 145 15.58 -2.35 -10.32
CA TRP A 145 15.72 -3.33 -9.23
C TRP A 145 16.07 -4.74 -9.73
N GLU A 146 16.37 -4.85 -11.02
CA GLU A 146 16.68 -6.14 -11.70
C GLU A 146 15.54 -7.16 -11.58
N LEU A 147 14.30 -6.70 -11.68
CA LEU A 147 13.08 -7.49 -11.66
C LEU A 147 12.30 -7.36 -12.95
N ASP A 148 11.61 -8.42 -13.32
CA ASP A 148 10.53 -8.44 -14.31
C ASP A 148 9.23 -8.86 -13.64
N LEU A 149 8.10 -8.27 -14.09
CA LEU A 149 6.77 -8.76 -13.80
C LEU A 149 6.26 -9.48 -15.05
N LEU A 150 5.96 -10.75 -14.91
CA LEU A 150 5.54 -11.65 -15.99
C LEU A 150 4.10 -12.11 -15.74
N PHE A 151 3.38 -12.38 -16.82
CA PHE A 151 2.01 -12.90 -16.78
C PHE A 151 1.89 -14.14 -17.69
N ASP A 152 1.14 -15.15 -17.28
CA ASP A 152 0.76 -16.31 -18.08
C ASP A 152 -0.72 -16.17 -18.45
N ASP A 153 -0.99 -15.89 -19.72
CA ASP A 153 -2.34 -15.67 -20.28
C ASP A 153 -3.20 -16.94 -20.40
N ARG A 154 -2.60 -18.11 -20.10
CA ARG A 154 -3.32 -19.41 -20.08
C ARG A 154 -4.01 -19.67 -18.75
N GLN A 155 -3.87 -18.79 -17.77
CA GLN A 155 -4.55 -18.93 -16.48
C GLN A 155 -6.06 -18.83 -16.66
N VAL A 156 -6.79 -19.56 -15.83
CA VAL A 156 -8.26 -19.46 -15.77
C VAL A 156 -8.62 -18.44 -14.70
N MET A 157 -9.50 -17.51 -15.06
CA MET A 157 -10.03 -16.51 -14.12
C MET A 157 -10.76 -17.21 -12.97
N GLY A 158 -10.49 -16.77 -11.76
CA GLY A 158 -11.10 -17.26 -10.54
C GLY A 158 -10.18 -17.06 -9.34
N GLU A 159 -10.78 -16.58 -8.25
CA GLU A 159 -10.02 -16.38 -7.02
C GLU A 159 -9.54 -17.72 -6.47
N THR A 160 -8.29 -17.76 -6.08
CA THR A 160 -7.66 -18.87 -5.39
C THR A 160 -6.86 -18.36 -4.20
N SER A 161 -6.47 -19.23 -3.27
CA SER A 161 -5.61 -18.87 -2.16
C SER A 161 -4.19 -19.40 -2.38
N ARG A 162 -3.20 -18.60 -2.02
CA ARG A 162 -1.77 -18.95 -2.06
C ARG A 162 -1.12 -18.60 -0.73
N GLU A 163 -0.21 -19.43 -0.29
CA GLU A 163 0.61 -19.10 0.87
C GLU A 163 1.77 -18.19 0.45
N VAL A 164 1.75 -16.94 0.93
CA VAL A 164 2.77 -15.91 0.66
C VAL A 164 3.31 -15.40 1.98
N LEU A 165 4.60 -15.54 2.21
CA LEU A 165 5.25 -15.11 3.47
C LEU A 165 4.60 -15.71 4.74
N GLY A 166 4.05 -16.94 4.65
CA GLY A 166 3.32 -17.59 5.73
C GLY A 166 1.88 -17.09 5.92
N LEU A 167 1.35 -16.36 4.94
CA LEU A 167 0.01 -15.78 4.96
C LEU A 167 -0.84 -16.38 3.86
N GLU A 168 -2.01 -16.86 4.20
CA GLU A 168 -3.01 -17.25 3.22
C GLU A 168 -3.52 -16.00 2.49
N THR A 169 -3.17 -15.86 1.22
CA THR A 169 -3.36 -14.65 0.42
C THR A 169 -4.25 -14.97 -0.77
N PRO A 170 -5.42 -14.31 -0.89
CA PRO A 170 -6.27 -14.44 -2.07
C PRO A 170 -5.61 -13.77 -3.28
N VAL A 171 -5.68 -14.46 -4.43
CA VAL A 171 -5.14 -14.02 -5.72
C VAL A 171 -6.08 -14.39 -6.85
N ASN A 172 -6.07 -13.62 -7.94
CA ASN A 172 -6.88 -13.89 -9.13
C ASN A 172 -6.13 -13.47 -10.39
N LEU A 173 -5.79 -14.42 -11.26
CA LEU A 173 -4.91 -14.24 -12.41
C LEU A 173 -3.55 -13.63 -12.04
N PRO A 174 -2.87 -14.12 -11.01
CA PRO A 174 -1.65 -13.49 -10.53
C PRO A 174 -0.54 -13.50 -11.58
N GLY A 175 0.29 -12.47 -11.53
CA GLY A 175 1.58 -12.47 -12.19
C GLY A 175 2.64 -13.23 -11.40
N ARG A 176 3.88 -13.09 -11.87
CA ARG A 176 5.05 -13.55 -11.13
C ARG A 176 6.24 -12.63 -11.36
N PHE A 177 6.99 -12.38 -10.33
CA PHE A 177 8.28 -11.71 -10.45
C PHE A 177 9.35 -12.71 -10.88
N ALA A 178 10.27 -12.23 -11.70
CA ALA A 178 11.51 -12.92 -12.04
C ALA A 178 12.68 -11.98 -11.74
N ALA A 179 13.68 -12.48 -11.02
CA ALA A 179 14.90 -11.74 -10.75
C ALA A 179 15.86 -11.87 -11.93
N ARG A 180 16.52 -10.77 -12.29
CA ARG A 180 17.59 -10.70 -13.28
C ARG A 180 18.93 -10.44 -12.59
N GLY A 181 20.00 -10.95 -13.17
CA GLY A 181 21.34 -10.61 -12.73
C GLY A 181 21.62 -10.96 -11.26
N GLN A 182 22.10 -9.98 -10.51
CA GLN A 182 22.46 -10.12 -9.11
C GLN A 182 21.48 -9.38 -8.18
N ALA A 183 20.18 -9.37 -8.53
CA ALA A 183 19.15 -8.76 -7.68
C ALA A 183 19.27 -9.25 -6.23
N ASN A 184 19.39 -8.32 -5.28
CA ASN A 184 19.37 -8.65 -3.85
C ASN A 184 17.92 -8.88 -3.38
N CYS A 185 17.31 -9.90 -3.98
CA CYS A 185 15.90 -10.23 -3.82
C CYS A 185 15.71 -11.72 -3.51
N ARG A 186 14.69 -12.01 -2.73
CA ARG A 186 14.19 -13.36 -2.47
C ARG A 186 12.79 -13.51 -3.04
N LEU A 187 12.60 -14.49 -3.90
CA LEU A 187 11.30 -14.87 -4.45
C LEU A 187 10.56 -15.80 -3.48
N TRP A 188 9.23 -15.66 -3.44
CA TRP A 188 8.32 -16.47 -2.62
C TRP A 188 7.18 -16.97 -3.48
N ALA A 189 6.65 -18.16 -3.17
CA ALA A 189 5.51 -18.75 -3.86
C ALA A 189 5.68 -18.71 -5.40
N ASP A 190 6.79 -19.29 -5.89
CA ASP A 190 7.14 -19.33 -7.32
C ASP A 190 7.19 -17.96 -8.02
N GLY A 191 7.57 -16.93 -7.27
CA GLY A 191 7.67 -15.56 -7.77
C GLY A 191 6.39 -14.74 -7.64
N LEU A 192 5.33 -15.27 -7.05
CA LEU A 192 4.12 -14.50 -6.74
C LEU A 192 4.43 -13.29 -5.86
N ALA A 193 5.38 -13.42 -4.95
CA ALA A 193 5.89 -12.30 -4.18
C ALA A 193 7.42 -12.25 -4.20
N VAL A 194 7.95 -11.07 -3.91
CA VAL A 194 9.38 -10.84 -3.79
C VAL A 194 9.69 -9.90 -2.62
N THR A 195 10.79 -10.16 -1.93
CA THR A 195 11.36 -9.25 -0.93
C THR A 195 12.75 -8.84 -1.37
N CYS A 196 13.00 -7.54 -1.49
CA CYS A 196 14.27 -7.00 -1.96
C CYS A 196 14.88 -6.04 -0.96
N ALA A 197 16.20 -6.07 -0.85
CA ALA A 197 16.98 -5.02 -0.22
C ALA A 197 17.56 -4.11 -1.30
N ILE A 198 17.08 -2.88 -1.38
CA ILE A 198 17.46 -1.89 -2.38
C ILE A 198 18.16 -0.71 -1.68
N GLY A 199 19.47 -0.63 -1.79
CA GLY A 199 20.25 0.35 -1.03
C GLY A 199 20.05 0.16 0.48
N LYS A 200 19.54 1.18 1.17
CA LYS A 200 19.21 1.12 2.60
C LYS A 200 17.74 0.72 2.84
N GLY A 201 16.93 0.69 1.80
CA GLY A 201 15.50 0.44 1.87
C GLY A 201 15.10 -1.00 1.63
N ARG A 202 13.81 -1.22 1.70
CA ARG A 202 13.18 -2.54 1.55
C ARG A 202 11.98 -2.44 0.62
N VAL A 203 11.84 -3.43 -0.25
CA VAL A 203 10.66 -3.61 -1.08
C VAL A 203 10.08 -4.98 -0.79
N VAL A 204 8.79 -5.04 -0.49
CA VAL A 204 7.98 -6.26 -0.56
C VAL A 204 6.99 -6.04 -1.68
N ALA A 205 6.97 -6.93 -2.66
CA ALA A 205 6.03 -6.82 -3.77
C ALA A 205 5.23 -8.11 -3.93
N LEU A 206 3.95 -7.98 -4.28
CA LEU A 206 3.02 -9.04 -4.64
C LEU A 206 2.58 -8.81 -6.09
N ALA A 207 2.63 -9.84 -6.92
CA ALA A 207 2.24 -9.79 -8.33
C ALA A 207 0.73 -10.00 -8.53
N ASP A 208 -0.06 -9.36 -7.69
CA ASP A 208 -1.52 -9.44 -7.66
C ASP A 208 -2.09 -8.32 -6.79
N ALA A 209 -3.34 -7.91 -7.02
CA ALA A 209 -4.02 -6.91 -6.21
C ALA A 209 -5.37 -7.38 -5.63
N ALA A 210 -5.78 -8.63 -5.89
CA ALA A 210 -7.05 -9.19 -5.40
C ALA A 210 -7.15 -9.15 -3.88
N VAL A 211 -6.02 -9.20 -3.17
CA VAL A 211 -5.98 -9.02 -1.71
C VAL A 211 -6.62 -7.71 -1.24
N LEU A 212 -6.76 -6.70 -2.12
CA LEU A 212 -7.40 -5.41 -1.82
C LEU A 212 -8.81 -5.27 -2.41
N GLU A 213 -9.42 -6.32 -2.93
CA GLU A 213 -10.82 -6.27 -3.35
C GLU A 213 -11.76 -6.05 -2.15
N ARG A 214 -12.91 -5.40 -2.38
CA ARG A 214 -13.88 -5.08 -1.33
C ARG A 214 -14.51 -6.33 -0.72
N GLY A 215 -14.89 -7.29 -1.57
CA GLY A 215 -15.45 -8.57 -1.12
C GLY A 215 -14.41 -9.39 -0.36
N ASP A 216 -14.82 -10.02 0.73
CA ASP A 216 -13.97 -10.91 1.52
C ASP A 216 -14.74 -12.16 1.92
N PRO A 217 -15.09 -13.03 0.95
CA PRO A 217 -15.90 -14.21 1.23
C PRO A 217 -15.19 -15.22 2.16
N SER A 218 -13.87 -15.21 2.20
CA SER A 218 -13.07 -16.09 3.05
C SER A 218 -12.71 -15.49 4.42
N GLY A 219 -12.85 -14.17 4.60
CA GLY A 219 -12.42 -13.45 5.80
C GLY A 219 -10.89 -13.36 5.93
N THR A 220 -10.13 -13.60 4.85
CA THR A 220 -8.67 -13.67 4.89
C THR A 220 -7.98 -12.38 4.49
N ARG A 221 -8.61 -11.55 3.63
CA ARG A 221 -7.99 -10.32 3.08
C ARG A 221 -7.41 -9.37 4.12
N PRO A 222 -8.13 -8.98 5.18
CA PRO A 222 -7.58 -8.06 6.18
C PRO A 222 -6.33 -8.61 6.86
N ARG A 223 -6.30 -9.93 7.15
CA ARG A 223 -5.15 -10.59 7.77
C ARG A 223 -3.97 -10.67 6.82
N ALA A 224 -4.20 -11.06 5.56
CA ALA A 224 -3.18 -11.14 4.54
C ALA A 224 -2.55 -9.75 4.29
N PHE A 225 -3.39 -8.73 4.08
CA PHE A 225 -2.91 -7.37 3.86
C PHE A 225 -2.16 -6.81 5.07
N ALA A 226 -2.66 -7.05 6.29
CA ALA A 226 -1.99 -6.69 7.52
C ALA A 226 -0.57 -7.28 7.59
N GLY A 227 -0.44 -8.58 7.32
CA GLY A 227 0.85 -9.26 7.34
C GLY A 227 1.80 -8.80 6.22
N LEU A 228 1.29 -8.48 5.03
CA LEU A 228 2.09 -7.88 3.96
C LEU A 228 2.65 -6.51 4.36
N LEU A 229 1.83 -5.66 5.01
CA LEU A 229 2.29 -4.38 5.57
C LEU A 229 3.38 -4.61 6.62
N ASP A 230 3.16 -5.55 7.55
CA ASP A 230 4.11 -5.86 8.61
C ASP A 230 5.43 -6.38 8.02
N ALA A 231 5.38 -7.23 6.99
CA ALA A 231 6.56 -7.72 6.28
C ALA A 231 7.31 -6.61 5.55
N ALA A 232 6.59 -5.65 4.93
CA ALA A 232 7.20 -4.54 4.23
C ALA A 232 7.84 -3.53 5.19
N PHE A 233 7.18 -3.25 6.31
CA PHE A 233 7.58 -2.18 7.25
C PHE A 233 8.40 -2.67 8.44
N ALA A 234 8.69 -3.98 8.51
CA ALA A 234 9.60 -4.52 9.53
C ALA A 234 10.94 -3.77 9.53
N ALA A 235 11.39 -3.36 10.71
CA ALA A 235 12.76 -2.88 10.90
C ALA A 235 13.77 -3.98 10.51
N ARG A 236 14.91 -3.57 9.96
CA ARG A 236 16.05 -4.48 9.70
C ARG A 236 16.72 -4.88 10.99
#